data_06adaae7d1944d9ec8a46ac7b79f4954
#
_entry.id   06adaae7d1944d9ec8a46ac7b79f4954
#
_cell.length_a   1.000
_cell.length_b   1.000
_cell.length_c   1.000
_cell.angle_alpha   90.00
_cell.angle_beta   90.00
_cell.angle_gamma   90.00
#
_symmetry.space_group_name_H-M   'P 1'
#
loop_
_entity.id
_entity.type
_entity.pdbx_description
1 polymer ?
#
loop_
_entity_poly.entity_id
_entity_poly.type
_entity_poly.pdbx_seq_one_letter_code
_entity_poly.pdbx_strand_id
1 'polypeptide(L)'
;RQNRPISSMSFDTFSSKDIAETFSDAAVSLPKIYVKDYIGIVSAAELTDFHLALWKQGKAEVAVTCFLATYLELKRHGVNAFRIWPTRSNIRSILNLALTKADALFSKASQIAIQHIAIDEYDEFSREAVSGYAVLKVELQLQEILVRFAEQVQGAMISQGKGHFTIYSTRGAMEAITQGFSNLPVVSEISRCLSVGVSGGLGCGDTAYSANENAGIALGIARRKGKNKWMVVLDDRTVIGPLNSELSLSYSLRSSSSDAMDLAKSLNVSGTTLNRLLSVFHKLDGATVGAETLAQYLSMTERNARRLLGNLAANGMAVESGEETSGAGRPRKMYRIDLTKLRA
;
A
#
# COMPACT_ATOMS: atom_id res chain seq x y z
N ARG A 1 57.01 -16.19 4.84
CA ARG A 1 55.69 -15.67 4.43
C ARG A 1 55.95 -14.35 3.73
N GLN A 2 55.96 -14.37 2.40
CA GLN A 2 56.10 -13.16 1.58
C GLN A 2 54.82 -12.35 1.74
N ASN A 3 54.93 -11.20 2.39
CA ASN A 3 53.85 -10.20 2.54
C ASN A 3 53.69 -9.44 1.22
N ARG A 4 53.25 -10.15 0.15
CA ARG A 4 52.99 -9.52 -1.14
C ARG A 4 51.60 -8.90 -1.06
N PRO A 5 51.44 -7.59 -1.19
CA PRO A 5 50.10 -6.97 -1.19
C PRO A 5 49.32 -7.54 -2.37
N ILE A 6 48.09 -7.95 -2.13
CA ILE A 6 47.14 -8.34 -3.20
C ILE A 6 46.81 -7.08 -4.00
N SER A 7 47.07 -7.12 -5.29
CA SER A 7 46.89 -5.94 -6.15
C SER A 7 45.50 -5.85 -6.77
N SER A 8 44.81 -7.00 -6.93
CA SER A 8 43.50 -7.03 -7.57
C SER A 8 42.63 -8.19 -7.10
N MET A 9 41.33 -7.93 -6.95
CA MET A 9 40.34 -8.90 -6.47
C MET A 9 39.06 -8.87 -7.30
N SER A 10 38.39 -10.03 -7.43
CA SER A 10 37.06 -10.12 -8.04
C SER A 10 36.02 -10.59 -7.01
N PHE A 11 34.83 -9.99 -7.05
CA PHE A 11 33.71 -10.24 -6.14
C PHE A 11 32.43 -10.50 -6.91
N ASP A 12 31.59 -11.40 -6.42
CA ASP A 12 30.33 -11.80 -7.07
C ASP A 12 29.08 -11.52 -6.23
N THR A 13 29.22 -11.00 -5.02
CA THR A 13 28.09 -10.92 -4.07
C THR A 13 27.92 -9.56 -3.42
N PHE A 14 28.93 -8.72 -3.42
CA PHE A 14 28.93 -7.44 -2.72
C PHE A 14 28.97 -6.27 -3.68
N SER A 15 28.33 -5.16 -3.33
CA SER A 15 28.47 -3.93 -4.10
C SER A 15 29.86 -3.32 -3.95
N SER A 16 30.29 -2.57 -4.94
CA SER A 16 31.58 -1.86 -4.87
C SER A 16 31.66 -0.92 -3.66
N LYS A 17 30.52 -0.35 -3.23
CA LYS A 17 30.43 0.52 -2.06
C LYS A 17 30.66 -0.24 -0.78
N ASP A 18 30.00 -1.38 -0.56
CA ASP A 18 30.14 -2.18 0.65
C ASP A 18 31.58 -2.70 0.82
N ILE A 19 32.21 -3.09 -0.30
CA ILE A 19 33.59 -3.51 -0.30
C ILE A 19 34.51 -2.35 0.11
N ALA A 20 34.34 -1.15 -0.47
CA ALA A 20 35.16 0.01 -0.16
C ALA A 20 35.02 0.43 1.32
N GLU A 21 33.80 0.44 1.86
CA GLU A 21 33.54 0.70 3.27
C GLU A 21 34.24 -0.32 4.18
N THR A 22 34.13 -1.62 3.84
CA THR A 22 34.78 -2.71 4.62
C THR A 22 36.30 -2.57 4.65
N PHE A 23 36.93 -2.21 3.53
CA PHE A 23 38.38 -1.98 3.50
C PHE A 23 38.79 -0.72 4.27
N SER A 24 37.98 0.33 4.22
CA SER A 24 38.16 1.54 5.02
C SER A 24 38.09 1.27 6.51
N ASP A 25 37.07 0.51 6.96
CA ASP A 25 36.87 0.13 8.36
C ASP A 25 38.02 -0.72 8.90
N ALA A 26 38.56 -1.58 8.04
CA ALA A 26 39.72 -2.41 8.37
C ALA A 26 41.07 -1.65 8.32
N ALA A 27 41.08 -0.37 7.96
CA ALA A 27 42.28 0.45 7.74
C ALA A 27 43.28 -0.22 6.76
N VAL A 28 42.77 -0.90 5.73
CA VAL A 28 43.56 -1.57 4.68
C VAL A 28 43.35 -0.84 3.37
N SER A 29 44.43 -0.70 2.58
CA SER A 29 44.34 -0.07 1.27
C SER A 29 43.48 -0.92 0.32
N LEU A 30 42.50 -0.31 -0.35
CA LEU A 30 41.61 -0.97 -1.28
C LEU A 30 42.42 -1.41 -2.54
N PRO A 31 42.46 -2.71 -2.88
CA PRO A 31 43.04 -3.18 -4.13
C PRO A 31 42.13 -2.82 -5.32
N LYS A 32 42.60 -3.07 -6.52
CA LYS A 32 41.73 -2.95 -7.69
C LYS A 32 40.63 -4.02 -7.61
N ILE A 33 39.36 -3.59 -7.57
CA ILE A 33 38.20 -4.49 -7.45
C ILE A 33 37.45 -4.63 -8.77
N TYR A 34 36.96 -5.82 -9.03
CA TYR A 34 36.05 -6.16 -10.13
C TYR A 34 34.82 -6.83 -9.52
N VAL A 35 33.65 -6.24 -9.74
CA VAL A 35 32.39 -6.72 -9.15
C VAL A 35 31.47 -7.20 -10.25
N LYS A 36 30.78 -8.32 -10.02
CA LYS A 36 29.72 -8.82 -10.87
C LYS A 36 28.39 -8.25 -10.35
N ASP A 37 27.87 -7.22 -11.00
CA ASP A 37 26.53 -6.71 -10.72
C ASP A 37 25.48 -7.57 -11.41
N TYR A 38 24.47 -8.01 -10.68
CA TYR A 38 23.31 -8.71 -11.23
C TYR A 38 22.04 -8.39 -10.44
N ILE A 39 20.91 -8.44 -11.15
CA ILE A 39 19.57 -8.31 -10.56
C ILE A 39 18.83 -9.63 -10.76
N GLY A 40 18.33 -10.23 -9.69
CA GLY A 40 17.58 -11.48 -9.76
C GLY A 40 18.46 -12.74 -9.51
N ILE A 41 18.12 -13.83 -10.19
CA ILE A 41 18.77 -15.14 -10.00
C ILE A 41 19.92 -15.28 -11.00
N VAL A 42 21.10 -15.59 -10.49
CA VAL A 42 22.30 -15.90 -11.29
C VAL A 42 22.75 -17.34 -11.01
N SER A 43 23.26 -18.03 -12.02
CA SER A 43 23.76 -19.38 -11.86
C SER A 43 25.20 -19.41 -11.31
N ALA A 44 25.55 -20.48 -10.58
CA ALA A 44 26.92 -20.68 -10.12
C ALA A 44 27.93 -20.77 -11.27
N ALA A 45 27.49 -21.26 -12.45
CA ALA A 45 28.32 -21.33 -13.64
C ALA A 45 28.69 -19.94 -14.16
N GLU A 46 27.73 -19.04 -14.28
CA GLU A 46 27.97 -17.64 -14.68
C GLU A 46 28.92 -16.90 -13.74
N LEU A 47 28.80 -17.14 -12.43
CA LEU A 47 29.71 -16.55 -11.45
C LEU A 47 31.11 -17.12 -11.57
N THR A 48 31.22 -18.44 -11.79
CA THR A 48 32.50 -19.11 -12.04
C THR A 48 33.15 -18.53 -13.30
N ASP A 49 32.42 -18.44 -14.39
CA ASP A 49 32.94 -17.93 -15.66
C ASP A 49 33.43 -16.48 -15.53
N PHE A 50 32.72 -15.64 -14.80
CA PHE A 50 33.15 -14.28 -14.51
C PHE A 50 34.53 -14.24 -13.83
N HIS A 51 34.71 -14.98 -12.76
CA HIS A 51 35.97 -15.03 -12.03
C HIS A 51 37.10 -15.64 -12.88
N LEU A 52 36.80 -16.74 -13.60
CA LEU A 52 37.77 -17.40 -14.48
C LEU A 52 38.22 -16.49 -15.63
N ALA A 53 37.32 -15.73 -16.23
CA ALA A 53 37.64 -14.79 -17.29
C ALA A 53 38.62 -13.71 -16.80
N LEU A 54 38.39 -13.15 -15.63
CA LEU A 54 39.27 -12.13 -15.04
C LEU A 54 40.63 -12.72 -14.64
N TRP A 55 40.65 -13.92 -14.07
CA TRP A 55 41.89 -14.62 -13.72
C TRP A 55 42.72 -14.97 -14.94
N LYS A 56 42.11 -15.56 -15.99
CA LYS A 56 42.82 -15.90 -17.25
C LYS A 56 43.39 -14.67 -17.95
N GLN A 57 42.73 -13.52 -17.82
CA GLN A 57 43.20 -12.24 -18.36
C GLN A 57 44.27 -11.57 -17.47
N GLY A 58 44.63 -12.17 -16.35
CA GLY A 58 45.57 -11.56 -15.38
C GLY A 58 45.05 -10.32 -14.69
N LYS A 59 43.72 -10.05 -14.77
CA LYS A 59 43.09 -8.88 -14.17
C LYS A 59 42.82 -9.01 -12.70
N ALA A 60 42.50 -10.22 -12.22
CA ALA A 60 42.22 -10.49 -10.82
C ALA A 60 43.16 -11.59 -10.31
N GLU A 61 43.90 -11.33 -9.20
CA GLU A 61 44.78 -12.28 -8.54
C GLU A 61 43.99 -13.18 -7.60
N VAL A 62 42.91 -12.66 -7.02
CA VAL A 62 42.09 -13.34 -6.01
C VAL A 62 40.63 -13.23 -6.36
N ALA A 63 39.90 -14.34 -6.24
CA ALA A 63 38.46 -14.41 -6.35
C ALA A 63 37.81 -14.55 -4.96
N VAL A 64 36.76 -13.77 -4.71
CA VAL A 64 36.01 -13.81 -3.45
C VAL A 64 34.55 -14.08 -3.75
N THR A 65 33.99 -15.15 -3.19
CA THR A 65 32.61 -15.57 -3.41
C THR A 65 31.94 -16.03 -2.12
N CYS A 66 30.62 -15.94 -2.03
CA CYS A 66 29.84 -16.58 -0.97
C CYS A 66 29.37 -17.99 -1.38
N PHE A 67 29.34 -18.30 -2.65
CA PHE A 67 28.77 -19.55 -3.19
C PHE A 67 29.75 -20.72 -3.10
N LEU A 68 29.32 -21.83 -2.46
CA LEU A 68 30.14 -23.01 -2.33
C LEU A 68 30.48 -23.62 -3.70
N ALA A 69 29.50 -23.72 -4.59
CA ALA A 69 29.69 -24.32 -5.90
C ALA A 69 30.74 -23.55 -6.72
N THR A 70 30.61 -22.22 -6.78
CA THR A 70 31.58 -21.34 -7.45
C THR A 70 32.97 -21.47 -6.83
N TYR A 71 33.07 -21.44 -5.50
CA TYR A 71 34.35 -21.61 -4.81
C TYR A 71 35.04 -22.95 -5.15
N LEU A 72 34.32 -24.06 -5.09
CA LEU A 72 34.88 -25.38 -5.39
C LEU A 72 35.35 -25.47 -6.83
N GLU A 73 34.59 -24.91 -7.77
CA GLU A 73 34.97 -24.97 -9.19
C GLU A 73 36.17 -24.06 -9.48
N LEU A 74 36.25 -22.87 -8.90
CA LEU A 74 37.44 -22.02 -8.98
C LEU A 74 38.69 -22.69 -8.42
N LYS A 75 38.56 -23.42 -7.31
CA LYS A 75 39.68 -24.21 -6.74
C LYS A 75 40.12 -25.35 -7.65
N ARG A 76 39.21 -26.05 -8.35
CA ARG A 76 39.52 -27.06 -9.35
C ARG A 76 40.36 -26.49 -10.51
N HIS A 77 40.06 -25.26 -10.90
CA HIS A 77 40.82 -24.56 -11.93
C HIS A 77 42.11 -23.88 -11.43
N GLY A 78 42.49 -24.09 -10.18
CA GLY A 78 43.73 -23.54 -9.62
C GLY A 78 43.68 -22.05 -9.27
N VAL A 79 42.49 -21.44 -9.30
CA VAL A 79 42.30 -20.02 -8.95
C VAL A 79 42.51 -19.84 -7.44
N ASN A 80 43.20 -18.76 -7.08
CA ASN A 80 43.28 -18.36 -5.67
C ASN A 80 41.94 -17.76 -5.21
N ALA A 81 41.05 -18.62 -4.73
CA ALA A 81 39.71 -18.27 -4.32
C ALA A 81 39.52 -18.33 -2.81
N PHE A 82 38.78 -17.38 -2.27
CA PHE A 82 38.33 -17.35 -0.87
C PHE A 82 36.82 -17.36 -0.81
N ARG A 83 36.28 -18.10 0.16
CA ARG A 83 34.86 -18.13 0.42
C ARG A 83 34.53 -17.33 1.68
N ILE A 84 33.60 -16.40 1.55
CA ILE A 84 33.05 -15.68 2.71
C ILE A 84 31.95 -16.53 3.33
N TRP A 85 32.03 -16.72 4.64
CA TRP A 85 31.03 -17.42 5.43
C TRP A 85 30.26 -16.42 6.27
N PRO A 86 28.93 -16.52 6.33
CA PRO A 86 28.17 -15.72 7.28
C PRO A 86 28.59 -16.11 8.70
N THR A 87 28.86 -15.10 9.52
CA THR A 87 29.17 -15.33 10.92
C THR A 87 27.92 -15.78 11.70
N ARG A 88 28.09 -16.47 12.82
CA ARG A 88 26.97 -16.84 13.70
C ARG A 88 26.16 -15.61 14.16
N SER A 89 26.84 -14.48 14.38
CA SER A 89 26.20 -13.21 14.75
C SER A 89 25.30 -12.69 13.62
N ASN A 90 25.78 -12.72 12.36
CA ASN A 90 24.97 -12.29 11.21
C ASN A 90 23.73 -13.19 11.03
N ILE A 91 23.90 -14.50 11.13
CA ILE A 91 22.78 -15.44 11.06
C ILE A 91 21.77 -15.14 12.16
N ARG A 92 22.24 -14.94 13.42
CA ARG A 92 21.36 -14.60 14.54
C ARG A 92 20.64 -13.28 14.35
N SER A 93 21.33 -12.26 13.85
CA SER A 93 20.73 -10.94 13.59
C SER A 93 19.63 -11.01 12.53
N ILE A 94 19.87 -11.74 11.43
CA ILE A 94 18.86 -11.93 10.37
C ILE A 94 17.66 -12.73 10.89
N LEU A 95 17.90 -13.80 11.67
CA LEU A 95 16.82 -14.57 12.29
C LEU A 95 15.99 -13.72 13.26
N ASN A 96 16.65 -12.93 14.12
CA ASN A 96 15.94 -12.03 15.02
C ASN A 96 15.12 -10.98 14.24
N LEU A 97 15.68 -10.41 13.17
CA LEU A 97 14.92 -9.48 12.30
C LEU A 97 13.71 -10.17 11.66
N ALA A 98 13.86 -11.40 11.18
CA ALA A 98 12.77 -12.18 10.60
C ALA A 98 11.68 -12.47 11.64
N LEU A 99 12.07 -12.89 12.85
CA LEU A 99 11.13 -13.11 13.97
C LEU A 99 10.38 -11.82 14.33
N THR A 100 11.10 -10.71 14.51
CA THR A 100 10.47 -9.42 14.83
C THR A 100 9.48 -8.99 13.75
N LYS A 101 9.81 -9.21 12.46
CA LYS A 101 8.87 -8.93 11.36
C LYS A 101 7.66 -9.85 11.39
N ALA A 102 7.86 -11.14 11.68
CA ALA A 102 6.76 -12.10 11.81
C ALA A 102 5.84 -11.71 12.97
N ASP A 103 6.40 -11.38 14.14
CA ASP A 103 5.63 -10.93 15.30
C ASP A 103 4.82 -9.66 15.01
N ALA A 104 5.41 -8.71 14.28
CA ALA A 104 4.70 -7.50 13.86
C ALA A 104 3.54 -7.80 12.91
N LEU A 105 3.69 -8.74 11.98
CA LEU A 105 2.62 -9.18 11.08
C LEU A 105 1.51 -9.92 11.84
N PHE A 106 1.86 -10.81 12.77
CA PHE A 106 0.89 -11.50 13.62
C PHE A 106 0.14 -10.53 14.52
N SER A 107 0.83 -9.56 15.12
CA SER A 107 0.22 -8.52 15.93
C SER A 107 -0.81 -7.72 15.12
N LYS A 108 -0.46 -7.30 13.92
CA LYS A 108 -1.41 -6.60 13.02
C LYS A 108 -2.61 -7.48 12.65
N ALA A 109 -2.39 -8.75 12.30
CA ALA A 109 -3.48 -9.66 11.97
C ALA A 109 -4.43 -9.91 13.14
N SER A 110 -3.91 -9.85 14.36
CA SER A 110 -4.67 -10.02 15.61
C SER A 110 -5.38 -8.76 16.08
N GLN A 111 -5.18 -7.60 15.46
CA GLN A 111 -5.92 -6.38 15.78
C GLN A 111 -7.43 -6.61 15.70
N ILE A 112 -8.18 -5.92 16.53
CA ILE A 112 -9.64 -5.97 16.53
C ILE A 112 -10.14 -5.24 15.28
N ALA A 113 -11.08 -5.87 14.58
CA ALA A 113 -11.82 -5.29 13.48
C ALA A 113 -13.31 -5.24 13.85
N ILE A 114 -13.89 -4.05 13.80
CA ILE A 114 -15.31 -3.81 14.04
C ILE A 114 -15.92 -3.25 12.77
N GLN A 115 -17.05 -3.81 12.37
CA GLN A 115 -17.78 -3.35 11.20
C GLN A 115 -19.17 -2.88 11.61
N HIS A 116 -19.45 -1.59 11.43
CA HIS A 116 -20.79 -1.01 11.54
C HIS A 116 -21.49 -1.04 10.21
N ILE A 117 -22.68 -1.56 10.17
CA ILE A 117 -23.51 -1.73 8.97
C ILE A 117 -24.87 -1.10 9.25
N ALA A 118 -25.37 -0.33 8.30
CA ALA A 118 -26.63 0.37 8.47
C ALA A 118 -27.41 0.45 7.17
N ILE A 119 -28.73 0.27 7.26
CA ILE A 119 -29.65 0.61 6.18
C ILE A 119 -29.63 2.13 6.00
N ASP A 120 -29.41 2.57 4.78
CA ASP A 120 -29.38 4.00 4.45
C ASP A 120 -30.79 4.62 4.57
N GLU A 121 -30.86 5.80 5.17
CA GLU A 121 -32.14 6.54 5.31
C GLU A 121 -33.25 5.70 5.96
N TYR A 122 -32.90 4.92 6.98
CA TYR A 122 -33.82 3.98 7.63
C TYR A 122 -35.15 4.58 8.08
N ASP A 123 -35.13 5.79 8.65
CA ASP A 123 -36.33 6.47 9.14
C ASP A 123 -37.28 6.87 7.99
N GLU A 124 -36.73 7.22 6.82
CA GLU A 124 -37.51 7.50 5.61
C GLU A 124 -38.08 6.20 5.04
N PHE A 125 -37.22 5.20 4.85
CA PHE A 125 -37.62 3.85 4.43
C PHE A 125 -38.74 3.29 5.33
N SER A 126 -38.61 3.41 6.67
CA SER A 126 -39.60 2.92 7.62
C SER A 126 -40.94 3.67 7.54
N ARG A 127 -40.94 4.96 7.21
CA ARG A 127 -42.17 5.76 7.03
C ARG A 127 -42.86 5.50 5.70
N GLU A 128 -42.10 5.25 4.65
CA GLU A 128 -42.62 5.00 3.30
C GLU A 128 -43.07 3.54 3.10
N ALA A 129 -42.64 2.63 3.97
CA ALA A 129 -42.98 1.23 3.86
C ALA A 129 -44.51 0.99 3.99
N VAL A 130 -45.05 0.14 3.12
CA VAL A 130 -46.47 -0.21 3.08
C VAL A 130 -46.98 -0.79 4.41
N SER A 131 -46.10 -1.44 5.17
CA SER A 131 -46.39 -1.95 6.52
C SER A 131 -45.10 -2.16 7.34
N GLY A 132 -45.20 -2.19 8.66
CA GLY A 132 -44.10 -2.56 9.55
C GLY A 132 -43.52 -3.94 9.26
N TYR A 133 -44.32 -4.87 8.73
CA TYR A 133 -43.82 -6.19 8.30
C TYR A 133 -42.89 -6.11 7.10
N ALA A 134 -43.05 -5.13 6.20
CA ALA A 134 -42.15 -4.93 5.08
C ALA A 134 -40.76 -4.50 5.56
N VAL A 135 -40.71 -3.61 6.56
CA VAL A 135 -39.45 -3.20 7.20
C VAL A 135 -38.77 -4.38 7.89
N LEU A 136 -39.52 -5.11 8.70
CA LEU A 136 -39.01 -6.30 9.40
C LEU A 136 -38.48 -7.36 8.42
N LYS A 137 -39.14 -7.57 7.29
CA LYS A 137 -38.67 -8.52 6.26
C LYS A 137 -37.33 -8.12 5.69
N VAL A 138 -37.10 -6.86 5.39
CA VAL A 138 -35.82 -6.35 4.88
C VAL A 138 -34.74 -6.49 5.94
N GLU A 139 -35.01 -6.15 7.20
CA GLU A 139 -34.06 -6.34 8.31
C GLU A 139 -33.68 -7.81 8.47
N LEU A 140 -34.64 -8.73 8.45
CA LEU A 140 -34.36 -10.18 8.55
C LEU A 140 -33.54 -10.69 7.38
N GLN A 141 -33.82 -10.25 6.14
CA GLN A 141 -33.03 -10.61 4.97
C GLN A 141 -31.58 -10.09 5.09
N LEU A 142 -31.40 -8.84 5.51
CA LEU A 142 -30.08 -8.30 5.77
C LEU A 142 -29.37 -9.08 6.86
N GLN A 143 -30.06 -9.37 7.95
CA GLN A 143 -29.50 -10.13 9.06
C GLN A 143 -29.01 -11.53 8.63
N GLU A 144 -29.76 -12.23 7.80
CA GLU A 144 -29.38 -13.54 7.27
C GLU A 144 -28.09 -13.47 6.44
N ILE A 145 -27.96 -12.46 5.58
CA ILE A 145 -26.73 -12.23 4.79
C ILE A 145 -25.55 -11.94 5.72
N LEU A 146 -25.75 -11.09 6.73
CA LEU A 146 -24.71 -10.69 7.65
C LEU A 146 -24.27 -11.81 8.61
N VAL A 147 -25.17 -12.74 8.97
CA VAL A 147 -24.81 -13.93 9.74
C VAL A 147 -23.86 -14.81 8.93
N ARG A 148 -24.19 -15.12 7.69
CA ARG A 148 -23.27 -15.89 6.82
C ARG A 148 -21.92 -15.21 6.62
N PHE A 149 -21.92 -13.89 6.49
CA PHE A 149 -20.66 -13.14 6.40
C PHE A 149 -19.86 -13.16 7.70
N ALA A 150 -20.53 -13.03 8.86
CA ALA A 150 -19.90 -13.13 10.15
C ALA A 150 -19.24 -14.51 10.39
N GLU A 151 -19.89 -15.60 9.95
CA GLU A 151 -19.29 -16.94 9.98
C GLU A 151 -18.01 -17.01 9.14
N GLN A 152 -18.01 -16.43 7.94
CA GLN A 152 -16.83 -16.42 7.06
C GLN A 152 -15.63 -15.67 7.67
N VAL A 153 -15.88 -14.56 8.36
CA VAL A 153 -14.83 -13.79 9.04
C VAL A 153 -14.55 -14.27 10.47
N GLN A 154 -15.12 -15.42 10.86
CA GLN A 154 -15.03 -15.99 12.22
C GLN A 154 -15.38 -14.94 13.29
N GLY A 155 -16.39 -14.15 13.03
CA GLY A 155 -16.80 -13.02 13.84
C GLY A 155 -18.10 -13.25 14.61
N ALA A 156 -18.40 -12.33 15.50
CA ALA A 156 -19.68 -12.25 16.21
C ALA A 156 -20.51 -11.09 15.67
N MET A 157 -21.79 -11.31 15.38
CA MET A 157 -22.72 -10.27 14.92
C MET A 157 -23.69 -9.89 16.04
N ILE A 158 -23.97 -8.60 16.15
CA ILE A 158 -24.97 -8.04 17.07
C ILE A 158 -25.91 -7.14 16.26
N SER A 159 -27.23 -7.36 16.38
CA SER A 159 -28.24 -6.43 15.89
C SER A 159 -28.49 -5.36 16.94
N GLN A 160 -28.42 -4.11 16.54
CA GLN A 160 -28.69 -2.94 17.42
C GLN A 160 -30.10 -2.37 17.20
N GLY A 161 -30.88 -2.99 16.30
CA GLY A 161 -32.20 -2.51 15.90
C GLY A 161 -32.14 -1.37 14.87
N LYS A 162 -33.28 -0.99 14.33
CA LYS A 162 -33.42 0.07 13.33
C LYS A 162 -32.47 -0.07 12.15
N GLY A 163 -32.31 -1.29 11.65
CA GLY A 163 -31.44 -1.59 10.52
C GLY A 163 -29.94 -1.41 10.78
N HIS A 164 -29.52 -1.31 12.04
CA HIS A 164 -28.12 -1.24 12.43
C HIS A 164 -27.60 -2.59 12.95
N PHE A 165 -26.43 -2.97 12.42
CA PHE A 165 -25.72 -4.21 12.78
C PHE A 165 -24.25 -3.92 13.04
N THR A 166 -23.66 -4.71 13.95
CA THR A 166 -22.22 -4.65 14.21
C THR A 166 -21.65 -6.06 14.14
N ILE A 167 -20.54 -6.20 13.40
CA ILE A 167 -19.75 -7.44 13.33
C ILE A 167 -18.40 -7.18 13.98
N TYR A 168 -18.02 -8.07 14.89
CA TYR A 168 -16.74 -8.09 15.58
C TYR A 168 -15.91 -9.23 15.02
N SER A 169 -14.67 -8.96 14.63
CA SER A 169 -13.74 -9.95 14.07
C SER A 169 -12.30 -9.50 14.30
N THR A 170 -11.35 -10.12 13.60
CA THR A 170 -9.96 -9.69 13.57
C THR A 170 -9.61 -9.06 12.23
N ARG A 171 -8.61 -8.19 12.26
CA ARG A 171 -8.08 -7.56 11.03
C ARG A 171 -7.65 -8.61 10.01
N GLY A 172 -6.91 -9.65 10.43
CA GLY A 172 -6.44 -10.69 9.54
C GLY A 172 -7.55 -11.45 8.82
N ALA A 173 -8.66 -11.77 9.54
CA ALA A 173 -9.82 -12.41 8.92
C ALA A 173 -10.50 -11.49 7.89
N MET A 174 -10.62 -10.20 8.22
CA MET A 174 -11.18 -9.21 7.29
C MET A 174 -10.28 -8.98 6.08
N GLU A 175 -8.96 -8.82 6.28
CA GLU A 175 -8.00 -8.65 5.18
C GLU A 175 -8.01 -9.85 4.22
N ALA A 176 -8.08 -11.08 4.74
CA ALA A 176 -8.11 -12.29 3.94
C ALA A 176 -9.35 -12.35 3.02
N ILE A 177 -10.54 -12.09 3.57
CA ILE A 177 -11.80 -12.13 2.81
C ILE A 177 -11.91 -10.96 1.83
N THR A 178 -11.39 -9.79 2.21
CA THR A 178 -11.50 -8.57 1.39
C THR A 178 -10.33 -8.40 0.42
N GLN A 179 -9.40 -9.35 0.36
CA GLN A 179 -8.18 -9.26 -0.45
C GLN A 179 -7.41 -7.94 -0.17
N GLY A 180 -7.11 -7.71 1.11
CA GLY A 180 -6.44 -6.50 1.54
C GLY A 180 -7.30 -5.24 1.46
N PHE A 181 -8.58 -5.34 1.81
CA PHE A 181 -9.58 -4.26 1.76
C PHE A 181 -9.85 -3.70 0.36
N SER A 182 -9.64 -4.49 -0.69
CA SER A 182 -9.94 -4.09 -2.06
C SER A 182 -11.39 -4.39 -2.45
N ASN A 183 -11.88 -5.57 -2.06
CA ASN A 183 -13.18 -6.09 -2.43
C ASN A 183 -13.89 -6.70 -1.20
N LEU A 184 -15.12 -6.32 -0.96
CA LEU A 184 -15.94 -6.86 0.11
C LEU A 184 -17.10 -7.66 -0.49
N PRO A 185 -17.04 -9.00 -0.49
CA PRO A 185 -18.02 -9.86 -1.19
C PRO A 185 -19.47 -9.65 -0.76
N VAL A 186 -19.70 -9.41 0.54
CA VAL A 186 -21.04 -9.19 1.11
C VAL A 186 -21.79 -8.01 0.48
N VAL A 187 -21.06 -6.99 -0.02
CA VAL A 187 -21.68 -5.82 -0.66
C VAL A 187 -22.45 -6.20 -1.93
N SER A 188 -21.87 -7.08 -2.74
CA SER A 188 -22.50 -7.56 -3.96
C SER A 188 -23.74 -8.41 -3.66
N GLU A 189 -23.69 -9.21 -2.60
CA GLU A 189 -24.82 -10.02 -2.15
C GLU A 189 -25.96 -9.15 -1.63
N ILE A 190 -25.66 -8.16 -0.77
CA ILE A 190 -26.63 -7.18 -0.28
C ILE A 190 -27.30 -6.44 -1.43
N SER A 191 -26.53 -5.91 -2.38
CA SER A 191 -27.05 -5.14 -3.52
C SER A 191 -27.95 -5.97 -4.44
N ARG A 192 -27.74 -7.29 -4.50
CA ARG A 192 -28.58 -8.21 -5.30
C ARG A 192 -29.86 -8.59 -4.58
N CYS A 193 -29.81 -8.77 -3.27
CA CYS A 193 -30.92 -9.33 -2.49
C CYS A 193 -31.87 -8.27 -1.93
N LEU A 194 -31.38 -7.05 -1.69
CA LEU A 194 -32.14 -5.97 -1.06
C LEU A 194 -32.41 -4.83 -2.02
N SER A 195 -33.61 -4.28 -1.92
CA SER A 195 -34.03 -3.06 -2.67
C SER A 195 -33.65 -1.75 -1.97
N VAL A 196 -33.12 -1.83 -0.76
CA VAL A 196 -32.72 -0.67 0.04
C VAL A 196 -31.21 -0.51 0.02
N GLY A 197 -30.73 0.73 0.15
CA GLY A 197 -29.30 1.02 0.30
C GLY A 197 -28.78 0.54 1.65
N VAL A 198 -27.57 -0.01 1.67
CA VAL A 198 -26.87 -0.41 2.89
C VAL A 198 -25.43 0.08 2.82
N SER A 199 -25.05 0.88 3.80
CA SER A 199 -23.69 1.39 3.93
C SER A 199 -22.96 0.76 5.10
N GLY A 200 -21.64 0.64 5.00
CA GLY A 200 -20.81 0.04 6.04
C GLY A 200 -19.52 0.78 6.30
N GLY A 201 -19.06 0.69 7.53
CA GLY A 201 -17.77 1.20 7.97
C GLY A 201 -17.01 0.15 8.75
N LEU A 202 -15.84 -0.26 8.27
CA LEU A 202 -14.92 -1.15 8.95
C LEU A 202 -13.84 -0.34 9.66
N GLY A 203 -13.63 -0.59 10.94
CA GLY A 203 -12.57 0.00 11.74
C GLY A 203 -11.63 -1.04 12.31
N CYS A 204 -10.32 -0.86 12.14
CA CYS A 204 -9.29 -1.66 12.80
C CYS A 204 -8.62 -0.88 13.92
N GLY A 205 -8.21 -1.57 14.99
CA GLY A 205 -7.50 -0.95 16.09
C GLY A 205 -6.93 -1.96 17.09
N ASP A 206 -5.96 -1.54 17.88
CA ASP A 206 -5.34 -2.38 18.91
C ASP A 206 -6.28 -2.65 20.08
N THR A 207 -7.29 -1.81 20.26
CA THR A 207 -8.32 -1.95 21.28
C THR A 207 -9.72 -1.93 20.68
N ALA A 208 -10.68 -2.54 21.34
CA ALA A 208 -12.09 -2.49 20.92
C ALA A 208 -12.62 -1.06 20.83
N TYR A 209 -12.16 -0.16 21.71
CA TYR A 209 -12.52 1.26 21.67
C TYR A 209 -12.03 1.92 20.39
N SER A 210 -10.74 1.80 20.06
CA SER A 210 -10.16 2.41 18.86
C SER A 210 -10.74 1.83 17.57
N ALA A 211 -10.97 0.52 17.52
CA ALA A 211 -11.62 -0.14 16.39
C ALA A 211 -13.07 0.37 16.20
N ASN A 212 -13.82 0.52 17.29
CA ASN A 212 -15.19 1.03 17.26
C ASN A 212 -15.26 2.49 16.80
N GLU A 213 -14.37 3.37 17.29
CA GLU A 213 -14.27 4.75 16.80
C GLU A 213 -13.95 4.78 15.29
N ASN A 214 -12.97 3.97 14.86
CA ASN A 214 -12.58 3.90 13.46
C ASN A 214 -13.74 3.39 12.57
N ALA A 215 -14.51 2.41 13.04
CA ALA A 215 -15.72 1.93 12.34
C ALA A 215 -16.78 3.03 12.22
N GLY A 216 -17.01 3.80 13.28
CA GLY A 216 -17.93 4.94 13.28
C GLY A 216 -17.50 6.03 12.29
N ILE A 217 -16.20 6.37 12.28
CA ILE A 217 -15.62 7.32 11.32
C ILE A 217 -15.79 6.80 9.89
N ALA A 218 -15.50 5.52 9.64
CA ALA A 218 -15.63 4.89 8.34
C ALA A 218 -17.08 4.94 7.84
N LEU A 219 -18.06 4.55 8.66
CA LEU A 219 -19.48 4.62 8.32
C LEU A 219 -19.92 6.06 8.06
N GLY A 220 -19.46 7.01 8.87
CA GLY A 220 -19.72 8.44 8.66
C GLY A 220 -19.17 8.96 7.32
N ILE A 221 -18.00 8.51 6.89
CA ILE A 221 -17.43 8.83 5.57
C ILE A 221 -18.24 8.15 4.46
N ALA A 222 -18.63 6.88 4.63
CA ALA A 222 -19.45 6.14 3.68
C ALA A 222 -20.75 6.86 3.37
N ARG A 223 -21.51 7.24 4.41
CA ARG A 223 -22.80 7.97 4.29
C ARG A 223 -22.66 9.32 3.60
N ARG A 224 -21.59 10.07 3.87
CA ARG A 224 -21.32 11.35 3.17
C ARG A 224 -21.00 11.18 1.68
N LYS A 225 -20.53 9.99 1.26
CA LYS A 225 -20.29 9.68 -0.15
C LYS A 225 -21.54 9.19 -0.89
N GLY A 226 -22.63 9.00 -0.20
CA GLY A 226 -23.91 8.52 -0.75
C GLY A 226 -24.29 7.12 -0.28
N LYS A 227 -25.38 6.60 -0.83
CA LYS A 227 -25.92 5.27 -0.48
C LYS A 227 -25.01 4.14 -1.01
N ASN A 228 -25.10 2.97 -0.39
CA ASN A 228 -24.37 1.76 -0.79
C ASN A 228 -22.85 1.96 -0.80
N LYS A 229 -22.29 2.68 0.18
CA LYS A 229 -20.85 2.93 0.27
C LYS A 229 -20.26 2.20 1.47
N TRP A 230 -19.08 1.65 1.25
CA TRP A 230 -18.35 0.91 2.27
C TRP A 230 -16.94 1.47 2.37
N MET A 231 -16.52 1.80 3.59
CA MET A 231 -15.23 2.43 3.86
C MET A 231 -14.51 1.67 4.95
N VAL A 232 -13.19 1.75 4.96
CA VAL A 232 -12.31 1.20 6.01
C VAL A 232 -11.52 2.33 6.63
N VAL A 233 -11.33 2.29 7.94
CA VAL A 233 -10.37 3.14 8.67
C VAL A 233 -9.47 2.23 9.51
N LEU A 234 -8.17 2.28 9.22
CA LEU A 234 -7.16 1.49 9.92
C LEU A 234 -6.71 2.17 11.23
N ASP A 235 -5.90 1.46 12.01
CA ASP A 235 -5.30 1.90 13.27
C ASP A 235 -4.49 3.20 13.15
N ASP A 236 -3.78 3.37 12.04
CA ASP A 236 -3.00 4.58 11.71
C ASP A 236 -3.85 5.74 11.15
N ARG A 237 -5.18 5.60 11.14
CA ARG A 237 -6.14 6.52 10.53
C ARG A 237 -6.05 6.60 8.99
N THR A 238 -5.49 5.59 8.36
CA THR A 238 -5.59 5.44 6.90
C THR A 238 -7.03 5.04 6.54
N VAL A 239 -7.62 5.78 5.60
CA VAL A 239 -8.94 5.51 5.03
C VAL A 239 -8.78 4.81 3.70
N ILE A 240 -9.51 3.71 3.51
CA ILE A 240 -9.55 2.97 2.24
C ILE A 240 -11.00 2.91 1.76
N GLY A 241 -11.22 3.18 0.48
CA GLY A 241 -12.53 3.04 -0.16
C GLY A 241 -12.92 4.20 -1.09
N PRO A 242 -14.13 4.15 -1.64
CA PRO A 242 -15.17 3.13 -1.44
C PRO A 242 -14.75 1.76 -1.91
N LEU A 243 -15.03 0.71 -1.11
CA LEU A 243 -14.75 -0.65 -1.50
C LEU A 243 -15.59 -1.06 -2.72
N ASN A 244 -15.16 -2.07 -3.47
CA ASN A 244 -15.82 -2.56 -4.69
C ASN A 244 -16.01 -1.45 -5.74
N SER A 245 -15.10 -0.48 -5.81
CA SER A 245 -15.20 0.66 -6.71
C SER A 245 -13.85 0.98 -7.36
N GLU A 246 -13.87 1.27 -8.65
CA GLU A 246 -12.69 1.77 -9.37
C GLU A 246 -12.19 3.12 -8.82
N LEU A 247 -13.09 3.88 -8.20
CA LEU A 247 -12.77 5.15 -7.53
C LEU A 247 -12.21 4.98 -6.11
N SER A 248 -11.88 3.74 -5.69
CA SER A 248 -11.28 3.48 -4.38
C SER A 248 -9.94 4.18 -4.23
N LEU A 249 -9.73 4.83 -3.09
CA LEU A 249 -8.52 5.55 -2.73
C LEU A 249 -8.04 5.06 -1.36
N SER A 250 -6.72 5.17 -1.12
CA SER A 250 -6.12 4.97 0.20
C SER A 250 -5.41 6.26 0.62
N TYR A 251 -5.82 6.89 1.71
CA TYR A 251 -5.28 8.17 2.17
C TYR A 251 -5.34 8.31 3.69
N SER A 252 -4.39 9.07 4.28
CA SER A 252 -4.38 9.33 5.72
C SER A 252 -5.32 10.49 6.09
N LEU A 253 -6.01 10.36 7.25
CA LEU A 253 -6.74 11.46 7.89
C LEU A 253 -5.80 12.41 8.65
N ARG A 254 -4.57 11.97 8.95
CA ARG A 254 -3.58 12.77 9.67
C ARG A 254 -2.71 13.53 8.66
N SER A 255 -2.46 14.82 8.92
CA SER A 255 -1.42 15.58 8.24
C SER A 255 -0.11 15.34 8.98
N SER A 256 0.87 14.72 8.32
CA SER A 256 2.06 14.15 8.99
C SER A 256 3.30 15.05 8.98
N SER A 257 3.31 16.17 8.25
CA SER A 257 4.48 17.07 8.22
C SER A 257 4.06 18.54 8.14
N SER A 258 4.97 19.43 8.60
CA SER A 258 4.84 20.89 8.43
C SER A 258 4.70 21.24 6.95
N ASP A 259 5.50 20.60 6.10
CA ASP A 259 5.55 20.85 4.66
C ASP A 259 4.24 20.51 3.97
N ALA A 260 3.57 19.40 4.38
CA ALA A 260 2.24 19.05 3.90
C ALA A 260 1.18 20.06 4.33
N MET A 261 1.31 20.65 5.52
CA MET A 261 0.40 21.70 5.98
C MET A 261 0.58 23.00 5.18
N ASP A 262 1.81 23.38 4.88
CA ASP A 262 2.10 24.58 4.10
C ASP A 262 1.69 24.39 2.63
N LEU A 263 1.87 23.20 2.09
CA LEU A 263 1.34 22.84 0.77
C LEU A 263 -0.20 22.90 0.75
N ALA A 264 -0.87 22.38 1.77
CA ALA A 264 -2.33 22.45 1.86
C ALA A 264 -2.83 23.91 1.90
N LYS A 265 -2.13 24.79 2.64
CA LYS A 265 -2.43 26.25 2.67
C LYS A 265 -2.21 26.89 1.31
N SER A 266 -1.10 26.63 0.61
CA SER A 266 -0.81 27.20 -0.72
C SER A 266 -1.87 26.81 -1.76
N LEU A 267 -2.41 25.60 -1.67
CA LEU A 267 -3.49 25.11 -2.53
C LEU A 267 -4.89 25.51 -2.05
N ASN A 268 -4.99 26.14 -0.88
CA ASN A 268 -6.26 26.52 -0.23
C ASN A 268 -7.21 25.32 -0.05
N VAL A 269 -6.66 24.22 0.50
CA VAL A 269 -7.41 22.98 0.81
C VAL A 269 -7.11 22.51 2.23
N SER A 270 -7.95 21.61 2.77
CA SER A 270 -7.64 20.92 4.03
C SER A 270 -6.54 19.87 3.82
N GLY A 271 -5.78 19.55 4.89
CA GLY A 271 -4.79 18.47 4.85
C GLY A 271 -5.36 17.13 4.38
N THR A 272 -6.58 16.79 4.81
CA THR A 272 -7.28 15.58 4.34
C THR A 272 -7.57 15.63 2.84
N THR A 273 -7.95 16.80 2.31
CA THR A 273 -8.18 16.98 0.87
C THR A 273 -6.87 16.84 0.10
N LEU A 274 -5.77 17.37 0.64
CA LEU A 274 -4.44 17.19 0.07
C LEU A 274 -4.06 15.70 0.03
N ASN A 275 -4.20 14.97 1.13
CA ASN A 275 -3.89 13.53 1.17
C ASN A 275 -4.72 12.74 0.16
N ARG A 276 -6.00 13.05 0.01
CA ARG A 276 -6.85 12.45 -1.03
C ARG A 276 -6.37 12.79 -2.44
N LEU A 277 -5.98 14.02 -2.67
CA LEU A 277 -5.44 14.50 -3.95
C LEU A 277 -4.15 13.75 -4.32
N LEU A 278 -3.22 13.63 -3.37
CA LEU A 278 -1.99 12.86 -3.54
C LEU A 278 -2.28 11.38 -3.86
N SER A 279 -3.25 10.78 -3.17
CA SER A 279 -3.68 9.41 -3.43
C SER A 279 -4.25 9.23 -4.85
N VAL A 280 -5.03 10.20 -5.35
CA VAL A 280 -5.51 10.19 -6.75
C VAL A 280 -4.33 10.21 -7.72
N PHE A 281 -3.38 11.10 -7.52
CA PHE A 281 -2.25 11.26 -8.43
C PHE A 281 -1.33 10.04 -8.41
N HIS A 282 -1.09 9.42 -7.26
CA HIS A 282 -0.37 8.16 -7.18
C HIS A 282 -1.08 7.02 -7.92
N LYS A 283 -2.41 6.97 -7.82
CA LYS A 283 -3.20 5.96 -8.53
C LYS A 283 -3.20 6.14 -10.04
N LEU A 284 -3.16 7.38 -10.51
CA LEU A 284 -3.14 7.71 -11.93
C LEU A 284 -1.72 7.62 -12.56
N ASP A 285 -0.68 7.46 -11.75
CA ASP A 285 0.72 7.20 -12.14
C ASP A 285 1.21 8.07 -13.31
N GLY A 286 1.06 9.39 -13.19
CA GLY A 286 1.52 10.35 -14.18
C GLY A 286 0.61 10.51 -15.42
N ALA A 287 -0.56 9.87 -15.45
CA ALA A 287 -1.57 10.11 -16.46
C ALA A 287 -2.10 11.55 -16.37
N THR A 288 -2.60 12.04 -17.49
CA THR A 288 -3.26 13.35 -17.52
C THR A 288 -4.62 13.28 -16.82
N VAL A 289 -4.95 14.31 -16.06
CA VAL A 289 -6.21 14.40 -15.31
C VAL A 289 -7.01 15.63 -15.73
N GLY A 290 -8.30 15.42 -15.98
CA GLY A 290 -9.28 16.47 -16.21
C GLY A 290 -10.09 16.81 -14.94
N ALA A 291 -10.82 17.90 -14.98
CA ALA A 291 -11.66 18.35 -13.84
C ALA A 291 -12.78 17.34 -13.51
N GLU A 292 -13.35 16.68 -14.50
CA GLU A 292 -14.39 15.68 -14.31
C GLU A 292 -13.87 14.46 -13.53
N THR A 293 -12.77 13.88 -13.99
CA THR A 293 -12.12 12.74 -13.32
C THR A 293 -11.74 13.08 -11.88
N LEU A 294 -11.13 14.25 -11.67
CA LEU A 294 -10.75 14.69 -10.33
C LEU A 294 -11.98 14.91 -9.43
N ALA A 295 -13.06 15.48 -9.98
CA ALA A 295 -14.32 15.70 -9.26
C ALA A 295 -14.94 14.37 -8.80
N GLN A 296 -14.91 13.32 -9.63
CA GLN A 296 -15.40 11.99 -9.30
C GLN A 296 -14.59 11.36 -8.14
N TYR A 297 -13.25 11.33 -8.25
CA TYR A 297 -12.40 10.76 -7.20
C TYR A 297 -12.53 11.50 -5.86
N LEU A 298 -12.53 12.83 -5.89
CA LEU A 298 -12.60 13.65 -4.68
C LEU A 298 -14.03 13.86 -4.16
N SER A 299 -15.06 13.42 -4.90
CA SER A 299 -16.49 13.64 -4.58
C SER A 299 -16.77 15.14 -4.37
N MET A 300 -16.38 15.96 -5.35
CA MET A 300 -16.61 17.41 -5.35
C MET A 300 -17.22 17.87 -6.69
N THR A 301 -17.67 19.13 -6.76
CA THR A 301 -18.15 19.68 -8.02
C THR A 301 -17.02 19.90 -9.01
N GLU A 302 -17.27 19.77 -10.31
CA GLU A 302 -16.27 20.05 -11.35
C GLU A 302 -15.70 21.48 -11.25
N ARG A 303 -16.52 22.45 -10.81
CA ARG A 303 -16.08 23.83 -10.58
C ARG A 303 -14.96 23.88 -9.53
N ASN A 304 -15.11 23.14 -8.44
CA ASN A 304 -14.09 23.05 -7.40
C ASN A 304 -12.85 22.30 -7.90
N ALA A 305 -13.04 21.23 -8.67
CA ALA A 305 -11.93 20.48 -9.28
C ALA A 305 -11.13 21.36 -10.27
N ARG A 306 -11.80 22.15 -11.12
CA ARG A 306 -11.13 23.12 -12.01
C ARG A 306 -10.33 24.16 -11.24
N ARG A 307 -10.91 24.71 -10.15
CA ARG A 307 -10.19 25.67 -9.28
C ARG A 307 -8.95 25.02 -8.67
N LEU A 308 -9.05 23.78 -8.23
CA LEU A 308 -7.94 23.04 -7.62
C LEU A 308 -6.84 22.77 -8.64
N LEU A 309 -7.18 22.32 -9.85
CA LEU A 309 -6.21 22.13 -10.94
C LEU A 309 -5.52 23.45 -11.33
N GLY A 310 -6.29 24.55 -11.37
CA GLY A 310 -5.73 25.89 -11.58
C GLY A 310 -4.74 26.31 -10.49
N ASN A 311 -5.06 26.04 -9.22
CA ASN A 311 -4.16 26.33 -8.10
C ASN A 311 -2.87 25.48 -8.18
N LEU A 312 -2.99 24.20 -8.56
CA LEU A 312 -1.82 23.34 -8.78
C LEU A 312 -0.92 23.87 -9.92
N ALA A 313 -1.52 24.31 -11.02
CA ALA A 313 -0.80 24.89 -12.14
C ALA A 313 -0.12 26.22 -11.75
N ALA A 314 -0.80 27.09 -11.02
CA ALA A 314 -0.25 28.36 -10.53
C ALA A 314 0.95 28.17 -9.58
N ASN A 315 0.96 27.08 -8.81
CA ASN A 315 2.08 26.69 -7.94
C ASN A 315 3.13 25.84 -8.67
N GLY A 316 3.05 25.66 -9.98
CA GLY A 316 4.02 24.91 -10.79
C GLY A 316 4.01 23.40 -10.54
N MET A 317 2.97 22.84 -9.92
CA MET A 317 2.79 21.42 -9.60
C MET A 317 2.00 20.66 -10.66
N ALA A 318 1.39 21.38 -11.58
CA ALA A 318 0.69 20.83 -12.74
C ALA A 318 1.04 21.60 -13.99
N VAL A 319 1.09 20.93 -15.13
CA VAL A 319 1.31 21.54 -16.44
C VAL A 319 0.12 21.20 -17.33
N GLU A 320 -0.45 22.19 -17.98
CA GLU A 320 -1.50 21.98 -18.98
C GLU A 320 -0.91 21.18 -20.14
N SER A 321 -1.46 19.99 -20.41
CA SER A 321 -0.90 19.04 -21.38
C SER A 321 -1.75 18.82 -22.61
N GLY A 322 -2.82 19.61 -22.77
CA GLY A 322 -3.71 19.55 -23.92
C GLY A 322 -5.17 19.75 -23.55
N GLU A 323 -6.03 19.60 -24.55
CA GLU A 323 -7.48 19.68 -24.41
C GLU A 323 -8.12 18.37 -24.88
N GLU A 324 -9.08 17.87 -24.14
CA GLU A 324 -9.89 16.72 -24.52
C GLU A 324 -11.22 17.21 -25.09
N THR A 325 -11.52 16.81 -26.32
CA THR A 325 -12.80 17.09 -26.98
C THR A 325 -13.70 15.87 -26.88
N SER A 326 -14.65 15.87 -25.96
CA SER A 326 -15.71 14.86 -25.89
C SER A 326 -17.01 15.41 -26.46
N GLY A 327 -17.32 15.11 -27.72
CA GLY A 327 -18.59 15.48 -28.38
C GLY A 327 -18.72 16.98 -28.68
N ALA A 328 -19.96 17.50 -28.77
CA ALA A 328 -20.31 18.88 -29.18
C ALA A 328 -20.07 19.92 -28.09
N GLY A 329 -19.24 19.68 -27.08
CA GLY A 329 -18.95 20.57 -25.96
C GLY A 329 -17.66 21.39 -26.12
N ARG A 330 -17.48 22.43 -25.26
CA ARG A 330 -16.23 23.19 -25.21
C ARG A 330 -15.08 22.28 -24.79
N PRO A 331 -13.89 22.38 -25.44
CA PRO A 331 -12.69 21.59 -25.09
C PRO A 331 -12.38 21.67 -23.59
N ARG A 332 -12.01 20.54 -23.00
CA ARG A 332 -11.72 20.41 -21.56
C ARG A 332 -10.23 20.37 -21.36
N LYS A 333 -9.70 21.26 -20.54
CA LYS A 333 -8.27 21.29 -20.19
C LYS A 333 -7.85 20.05 -19.44
N MET A 334 -6.78 19.44 -19.90
CA MET A 334 -6.11 18.29 -19.24
C MET A 334 -4.79 18.73 -18.62
N TYR A 335 -4.47 18.18 -17.46
CA TYR A 335 -3.29 18.55 -16.70
C TYR A 335 -2.45 17.33 -16.42
N ARG A 336 -1.13 17.46 -16.59
CA ARG A 336 -0.13 16.50 -16.14
C ARG A 336 0.41 16.98 -14.80
N ILE A 337 0.42 16.11 -13.79
CA ILE A 337 0.85 16.44 -12.43
C ILE A 337 2.31 16.06 -12.24
N ASP A 338 3.09 16.96 -11.67
CA ASP A 338 4.48 16.70 -11.30
C ASP A 338 4.56 16.17 -9.86
N LEU A 339 4.60 14.83 -9.74
CA LEU A 339 4.67 14.14 -8.45
C LEU A 339 5.96 14.43 -7.67
N THR A 340 7.03 14.85 -8.33
CA THR A 340 8.31 15.11 -7.65
C THR A 340 8.22 16.36 -6.78
N LYS A 341 7.43 17.33 -7.17
CA LYS A 341 7.17 18.58 -6.44
C LYS A 341 6.11 18.44 -5.35
N LEU A 342 5.38 17.32 -5.34
CA LEU A 342 4.36 17.01 -4.35
C LEU A 342 4.87 16.09 -3.22
N ARG A 343 6.11 15.60 -3.30
CA ARG A 343 6.79 14.77 -2.30
C ARG A 343 7.62 15.57 -1.31
N ALA A 344 7.30 16.84 -1.11
CA ALA A 344 7.96 17.65 -0.09
C ALA A 344 7.52 17.28 1.34
#